data_0876fbada485ae064167dd3632aabac5
#
_entry.id   0876fbada485ae064167dd3632aabac5
#
_cell.length_a   1.000
_cell.length_b   1.000
_cell.length_c   1.000
_cell.angle_alpha   90.00
_cell.angle_beta   90.00
_cell.angle_gamma   90.00
#
_symmetry.space_group_name_H-M   'P 1'
#
loop_
_entity.id
_entity.type
_entity.pdbx_description
1 polymer ?
#
loop_
_entity_poly.entity_id
_entity_poly.type
_entity_poly.pdbx_seq_one_letter_code
_entity_poly.pdbx_strand_id
1 'polypeptide(L)'
;MVRNVVMLVIAICAMAAMGEDGCPTGNVVRRLVDAPAVRDGFGVWPSTPPEDCPFPQSAAFCGVEFTGRHAEYTAADTWYPSWASDGDMYSPWTDGVVEWTGSDGKNNRLRSWSGKRAATTGHAKIVGDDPLNLKIVDAGLFKSDPHPYEGRYPCGSLVHNGVWYYGTYCLNPLGKTKGNEEGYPWVWLGPFVGFRWSTDFGKTWTQTHCTPEKPLFGENGLNGEPVKIGCPCFVDFGKNMEHSPDGKAYLVVQGSSDGKSRRYAYNSWINSDQTYLIRVTPSIANMNDASKYEFFAGYGADGKAQWTRDFAKMKPLLEWRDRMGRVSATYNPALRKYFMCVTDGRTTISKYNTYILEADEITGPWRLVTYMRDFGEQAYFVNIPSKFIDGKDGRTMWLCYAANWWRRKDANLKPMPFGSRYGMCLQEFRLVTPDEKRPAVAPAPNPLLSTQNLAQKARVRTSSDFPNYSGSGAVDGVIGGYPNEISDEWAAKDETCTAFIRLDWEKPQTIRSVWLFDRPNDIVRIEDGLLVFSDGTTIRTGALPDDAKKGVAFEFPPKTVRWVMFTVEKVNKGGCHVGLSEIAVF
;
A
#
# COMPACT_ATOMS: atom_id res chain seq x y z
N MET A 1 36.52 6.58 -11.05
CA MET A 1 35.36 7.49 -11.02
C MET A 1 35.22 8.27 -9.71
N VAL A 2 35.61 7.73 -8.57
CA VAL A 2 35.50 8.42 -7.25
C VAL A 2 36.47 9.62 -7.11
N ARG A 3 37.65 9.60 -7.76
CA ARG A 3 38.63 10.69 -7.67
C ARG A 3 38.20 12.00 -8.36
N ASN A 4 37.39 11.95 -9.42
CA ASN A 4 37.00 13.17 -10.14
C ASN A 4 35.82 13.93 -9.48
N VAL A 5 35.03 13.27 -8.65
CA VAL A 5 33.93 13.92 -7.89
C VAL A 5 34.49 14.68 -6.69
N VAL A 6 35.52 14.13 -6.03
CA VAL A 6 36.19 14.79 -4.88
C VAL A 6 36.94 16.05 -5.32
N MET A 7 37.55 16.07 -6.52
CA MET A 7 38.20 17.27 -7.03
C MET A 7 37.23 18.42 -7.39
N LEU A 8 36.02 18.11 -7.81
CA LEU A 8 35.02 19.14 -8.12
C LEU A 8 34.45 19.80 -6.84
N VAL A 9 34.27 19.04 -5.78
CA VAL A 9 33.81 19.54 -4.48
C VAL A 9 34.90 20.40 -3.80
N ILE A 10 36.17 19.99 -3.90
CA ILE A 10 37.30 20.78 -3.35
C ILE A 10 37.51 22.09 -4.13
N ALA A 11 37.27 22.12 -5.45
CA ALA A 11 37.34 23.34 -6.24
C ALA A 11 36.24 24.36 -5.87
N ILE A 12 35.05 23.89 -5.49
CA ILE A 12 33.95 24.78 -5.03
C ILE A 12 34.25 25.35 -3.64
N CYS A 13 34.81 24.57 -2.72
CA CYS A 13 35.21 25.06 -1.41
C CYS A 13 36.40 26.06 -1.47
N ALA A 14 37.32 25.89 -2.43
CA ALA A 14 38.43 26.81 -2.60
C ALA A 14 38.03 28.17 -3.20
N MET A 15 36.89 28.23 -3.93
CA MET A 15 36.37 29.51 -4.45
C MET A 15 35.51 30.28 -3.42
N ALA A 16 35.02 29.65 -2.38
CA ALA A 16 34.25 30.31 -1.32
C ALA A 16 35.11 31.09 -0.31
N ALA A 17 36.45 31.02 -0.41
CA ALA A 17 37.40 31.71 0.47
C ALA A 17 37.93 33.03 -0.10
N MET A 18 37.42 33.50 -1.25
CA MET A 18 37.84 34.76 -1.84
C MET A 18 36.62 35.66 -2.12
N GLY A 19 36.47 36.70 -1.26
CA GLY A 19 35.85 37.98 -1.66
C GLY A 19 34.38 38.15 -1.29
N GLU A 20 34.15 38.89 -0.25
CA GLU A 20 33.05 39.86 -0.21
C GLU A 20 33.21 40.77 -1.43
N ASP A 21 32.33 40.60 -2.43
CA ASP A 21 31.78 41.66 -3.27
C ASP A 21 31.14 41.09 -4.55
N GLY A 22 29.84 41.35 -4.71
CA GLY A 22 29.27 41.49 -6.03
C GLY A 22 28.64 40.28 -6.72
N CYS A 23 27.67 39.57 -6.10
CA CYS A 23 26.64 38.88 -6.85
C CYS A 23 25.32 39.64 -6.74
N PRO A 24 24.57 39.91 -7.83
CA PRO A 24 23.29 40.59 -7.73
C PRO A 24 22.29 39.68 -7.04
N THR A 25 22.17 39.80 -5.73
CA THR A 25 21.10 39.23 -4.94
C THR A 25 19.79 39.92 -5.34
N GLY A 26 19.15 39.41 -6.38
CA GLY A 26 17.72 39.63 -6.51
C GLY A 26 17.07 39.26 -5.18
N ASN A 27 16.12 40.09 -4.69
CA ASN A 27 15.55 39.99 -3.36
C ASN A 27 15.14 38.54 -3.02
N VAL A 28 15.98 37.81 -2.29
CA VAL A 28 15.63 36.54 -1.69
C VAL A 28 14.90 36.83 -0.40
N VAL A 29 13.67 36.35 -0.28
CA VAL A 29 12.87 36.47 0.93
C VAL A 29 12.92 35.14 1.67
N ARG A 30 13.43 35.16 2.90
CA ARG A 30 13.40 34.01 3.84
C ARG A 30 12.18 34.14 4.73
N ARG A 31 11.31 33.13 4.73
CA ARG A 31 10.06 33.11 5.49
C ARG A 31 9.90 31.80 6.23
N LEU A 32 9.42 31.85 7.48
CA LEU A 32 8.98 30.64 8.19
C LEU A 32 7.68 30.13 7.57
N VAL A 33 7.57 28.83 7.45
CA VAL A 33 6.38 28.12 6.99
C VAL A 33 6.01 27.06 8.00
N ASP A 34 4.72 26.94 8.29
CA ASP A 34 4.24 25.87 9.15
C ASP A 34 4.12 24.55 8.36
N ALA A 35 4.47 23.45 9.00
CA ALA A 35 4.15 22.15 8.45
C ALA A 35 2.64 21.99 8.33
N PRO A 36 2.16 21.32 7.29
CA PRO A 36 0.74 21.04 7.14
C PRO A 36 0.21 20.32 8.39
N ALA A 37 -0.97 20.73 8.86
CA ALA A 37 -1.57 20.11 10.06
C ALA A 37 -1.80 18.62 9.82
N VAL A 38 -1.31 17.77 10.74
CA VAL A 38 -1.63 16.35 10.76
C VAL A 38 -3.10 16.19 11.15
N ARG A 39 -3.84 15.37 10.40
CA ARG A 39 -5.28 15.14 10.59
C ARG A 39 -5.52 13.78 11.24
N ASP A 40 -6.73 13.60 11.77
CA ASP A 40 -7.26 12.30 12.20
C ASP A 40 -7.64 11.40 11.02
N GLY A 41 -7.76 11.98 9.82
CA GLY A 41 -8.13 11.27 8.60
C GLY A 41 -9.63 10.99 8.48
N PHE A 42 -10.47 11.56 9.35
CA PHE A 42 -11.91 11.47 9.24
C PHE A 42 -12.50 12.56 8.34
N GLY A 43 -13.69 12.31 7.78
CA GLY A 43 -14.29 13.13 6.74
C GLY A 43 -13.96 12.62 5.33
N VAL A 44 -14.11 13.50 4.33
CA VAL A 44 -13.87 13.14 2.92
C VAL A 44 -12.38 12.95 2.69
N TRP A 45 -12.00 11.74 2.29
CA TRP A 45 -10.61 11.45 1.92
C TRP A 45 -10.31 12.06 0.55
N PRO A 46 -9.19 12.81 0.38
CA PRO A 46 -8.81 13.35 -0.91
C PRO A 46 -8.57 12.23 -1.94
N SER A 47 -9.28 12.27 -3.06
CA SER A 47 -9.03 11.35 -4.18
C SER A 47 -8.00 11.99 -5.12
N THR A 48 -6.81 11.40 -5.22
CA THR A 48 -5.68 11.95 -5.98
C THR A 48 -5.05 10.89 -6.89
N PRO A 49 -5.79 10.40 -7.91
CA PRO A 49 -5.26 9.40 -8.82
C PRO A 49 -4.06 9.98 -9.60
N PRO A 50 -3.08 9.14 -9.94
CA PRO A 50 -2.01 9.49 -10.87
C PRO A 50 -2.55 9.84 -12.27
N GLU A 51 -1.78 10.60 -13.04
CA GLU A 51 -2.18 11.03 -14.40
C GLU A 51 -2.38 9.83 -15.37
N ASP A 52 -1.67 8.72 -15.11
CA ASP A 52 -1.76 7.48 -15.90
C ASP A 52 -2.88 6.54 -15.45
N CYS A 53 -3.81 6.99 -14.59
CA CYS A 53 -4.93 6.17 -14.13
C CYS A 53 -5.83 5.76 -15.31
N PRO A 54 -5.98 4.44 -15.58
CA PRO A 54 -6.77 3.98 -16.72
C PRO A 54 -8.28 3.98 -16.46
N PHE A 55 -8.69 4.20 -15.22
CA PHE A 55 -10.09 4.10 -14.82
C PHE A 55 -10.78 5.46 -14.89
N PRO A 56 -11.85 5.61 -15.70
CA PRO A 56 -12.64 6.82 -15.68
C PRO A 56 -13.32 6.98 -14.31
N GLN A 57 -13.51 8.24 -13.88
CA GLN A 57 -14.24 8.53 -12.65
C GLN A 57 -15.66 7.96 -12.72
N SER A 58 -16.13 7.37 -11.64
CA SER A 58 -17.52 6.95 -11.51
C SER A 58 -18.47 8.14 -11.62
N ALA A 59 -19.56 7.95 -12.37
CA ALA A 59 -20.63 8.94 -12.44
C ALA A 59 -21.55 8.89 -11.21
N ALA A 60 -21.57 7.76 -10.49
CA ALA A 60 -22.39 7.58 -9.31
C ALA A 60 -21.71 8.07 -8.03
N PHE A 61 -20.38 7.94 -7.96
CA PHE A 61 -19.60 8.26 -6.76
C PHE A 61 -18.31 9.01 -7.09
N CYS A 62 -17.99 10.00 -6.27
CA CYS A 62 -16.80 10.84 -6.47
C CYS A 62 -15.82 10.80 -5.29
N GLY A 63 -16.00 9.87 -4.35
CA GLY A 63 -15.11 9.73 -3.20
C GLY A 63 -15.71 8.92 -2.06
N VAL A 64 -14.97 8.87 -0.97
CA VAL A 64 -15.37 8.26 0.29
C VAL A 64 -15.18 9.24 1.45
N GLU A 65 -16.00 9.11 2.46
CA GLU A 65 -15.96 9.85 3.71
C GLU A 65 -15.82 8.88 4.87
N PHE A 66 -14.75 9.00 5.66
CA PHE A 66 -14.60 8.25 6.89
C PHE A 66 -15.38 8.92 8.01
N THR A 67 -16.26 8.16 8.68
CA THR A 67 -17.21 8.70 9.68
C THR A 67 -16.58 8.92 11.05
N GLY A 68 -15.40 8.35 11.30
CA GLY A 68 -14.76 8.34 12.60
C GLY A 68 -15.12 7.11 13.47
N ARG A 69 -16.05 6.26 13.00
CA ARG A 69 -16.34 4.98 13.68
C ARG A 69 -15.34 3.93 13.20
N HIS A 70 -14.57 3.39 14.13
CA HIS A 70 -13.53 2.38 13.82
C HIS A 70 -13.30 1.43 14.99
N ALA A 71 -12.74 0.27 14.70
CA ALA A 71 -12.34 -0.71 15.70
C ALA A 71 -11.10 -1.49 15.26
N GLU A 72 -10.38 -2.04 16.24
CA GLU A 72 -9.16 -2.82 16.05
C GLU A 72 -9.23 -4.07 16.94
N TYR A 73 -8.99 -5.26 16.39
CA TYR A 73 -9.29 -6.50 17.11
C TYR A 73 -8.10 -7.41 17.40
N THR A 74 -7.06 -7.39 16.59
CA THR A 74 -5.96 -8.35 16.71
C THR A 74 -4.63 -7.67 16.44
N ALA A 75 -3.54 -8.42 16.65
CA ALA A 75 -2.20 -8.02 16.22
C ALA A 75 -1.66 -9.00 15.16
N ALA A 76 -2.50 -9.38 14.21
CA ALA A 76 -2.20 -10.28 13.09
C ALA A 76 -2.88 -9.78 11.82
N ASP A 77 -2.35 -10.15 10.65
CA ASP A 77 -2.85 -9.70 9.35
C ASP A 77 -3.62 -10.78 8.55
N THR A 78 -3.91 -10.49 7.28
CA THR A 78 -4.50 -11.38 6.28
C THR A 78 -5.94 -11.81 6.62
N TRP A 79 -6.76 -10.86 7.03
CA TRP A 79 -8.16 -11.07 7.33
C TRP A 79 -9.01 -10.98 6.06
N TYR A 80 -9.70 -12.09 5.72
CA TYR A 80 -10.66 -12.22 4.61
C TYR A 80 -11.96 -12.83 5.13
N PRO A 81 -12.79 -12.04 5.84
CA PRO A 81 -14.02 -12.53 6.42
C PRO A 81 -14.97 -13.07 5.36
N SER A 82 -15.51 -14.26 5.55
CA SER A 82 -16.57 -14.87 4.76
C SER A 82 -17.81 -15.05 5.62
N TRP A 83 -18.93 -14.49 5.20
CA TRP A 83 -20.19 -14.50 5.94
C TRP A 83 -20.93 -15.81 5.71
N ALA A 84 -21.00 -16.64 6.75
CA ALA A 84 -21.57 -17.98 6.70
C ALA A 84 -23.09 -18.00 6.99
N SER A 85 -23.71 -19.13 6.69
CA SER A 85 -25.15 -19.35 6.90
C SER A 85 -25.57 -19.30 8.37
N ASP A 86 -24.66 -19.57 9.34
CA ASP A 86 -24.92 -19.46 10.78
C ASP A 86 -24.97 -17.99 11.28
N GLY A 87 -24.66 -17.03 10.41
CA GLY A 87 -24.67 -15.61 10.72
C GLY A 87 -23.32 -15.04 11.13
N ASP A 88 -22.35 -15.86 11.45
CA ASP A 88 -21.01 -15.42 11.82
C ASP A 88 -20.08 -15.35 10.59
N MET A 89 -18.92 -14.74 10.78
CA MET A 89 -17.89 -14.69 9.75
C MET A 89 -16.71 -15.61 10.12
N TYR A 90 -16.07 -16.12 9.10
CA TYR A 90 -14.90 -17.00 9.23
C TYR A 90 -13.76 -16.45 8.38
N SER A 91 -12.57 -16.39 8.94
CA SER A 91 -11.43 -15.76 8.25
C SER A 91 -10.13 -16.53 8.48
N PRO A 92 -9.26 -16.60 7.48
CA PRO A 92 -7.85 -16.83 7.70
C PRO A 92 -7.22 -15.66 8.44
N TRP A 93 -6.04 -15.88 9.02
CA TRP A 93 -5.14 -14.87 9.54
C TRP A 93 -3.71 -15.39 9.60
N THR A 94 -2.72 -14.49 9.67
CA THR A 94 -1.31 -14.88 9.82
C THR A 94 -0.44 -13.75 10.39
N ASP A 95 0.86 -14.05 10.54
CA ASP A 95 1.95 -13.13 10.88
C ASP A 95 1.65 -12.20 12.06
N GLY A 96 1.29 -12.80 13.19
CA GLY A 96 1.03 -12.02 14.38
C GLY A 96 0.41 -12.84 15.51
N VAL A 97 -0.43 -12.17 16.28
CA VAL A 97 -1.04 -12.71 17.49
C VAL A 97 -2.55 -12.51 17.47
N VAL A 98 -3.28 -13.56 17.80
CA VAL A 98 -4.72 -13.52 18.08
C VAL A 98 -4.93 -13.98 19.51
N GLU A 99 -5.68 -13.20 20.27
CA GLU A 99 -6.07 -13.46 21.65
C GLU A 99 -7.59 -13.49 21.74
N TRP A 100 -8.12 -14.43 22.53
CA TRP A 100 -9.57 -14.53 22.78
C TRP A 100 -9.86 -15.20 24.11
N THR A 101 -11.05 -14.95 24.66
CA THR A 101 -11.53 -15.65 25.84
C THR A 101 -12.41 -16.83 25.40
N GLY A 102 -12.06 -18.03 25.81
CA GLY A 102 -12.83 -19.24 25.53
C GLY A 102 -14.16 -19.30 26.27
N SER A 103 -15.03 -20.22 25.89
CA SER A 103 -16.31 -20.46 26.59
C SER A 103 -16.13 -20.92 28.04
N ASP A 104 -14.95 -21.45 28.38
CA ASP A 104 -14.54 -21.84 29.73
C ASP A 104 -14.01 -20.66 30.56
N GLY A 105 -14.06 -19.42 30.02
CA GLY A 105 -13.56 -18.19 30.63
C GLY A 105 -12.03 -18.03 30.60
N LYS A 106 -11.28 -18.96 29.98
CA LYS A 106 -9.83 -18.85 29.90
C LYS A 106 -9.40 -17.97 28.74
N ASN A 107 -8.35 -17.18 28.98
CA ASN A 107 -7.70 -16.42 27.94
C ASN A 107 -6.78 -17.33 27.12
N ASN A 108 -7.01 -17.33 25.81
CA ASN A 108 -6.24 -18.08 24.84
C ASN A 108 -5.40 -17.12 24.00
N ARG A 109 -4.25 -17.60 23.53
CA ARG A 109 -3.34 -16.84 22.70
C ARG A 109 -2.65 -17.73 21.69
N LEU A 110 -2.71 -17.37 20.42
CA LEU A 110 -2.00 -18.04 19.34
C LEU A 110 -1.09 -17.04 18.61
N ARG A 111 0.04 -17.55 18.16
CA ARG A 111 0.99 -16.79 17.34
C ARG A 111 1.24 -17.54 16.04
N SER A 112 1.07 -16.85 14.92
CA SER A 112 1.37 -17.35 13.58
C SER A 112 2.58 -16.63 12.99
N TRP A 113 3.28 -17.34 12.11
CA TRP A 113 4.37 -16.83 11.30
C TRP A 113 4.42 -17.61 9.98
N SER A 114 4.04 -17.00 8.87
CA SER A 114 3.96 -17.68 7.57
C SER A 114 5.29 -17.78 6.82
N GLY A 115 6.28 -16.97 7.18
CA GLY A 115 7.63 -17.05 6.61
C GLY A 115 8.51 -18.09 7.31
N LYS A 116 9.45 -18.70 6.56
CA LYS A 116 10.48 -19.63 7.08
C LYS A 116 10.00 -21.05 7.42
N ARG A 117 10.95 -21.89 7.90
CA ARG A 117 10.80 -23.36 8.07
C ARG A 117 9.72 -23.81 9.04
N ALA A 118 9.32 -22.96 9.97
CA ALA A 118 8.27 -23.27 10.94
C ALA A 118 6.99 -22.47 10.62
N ALA A 119 6.71 -22.26 9.34
CA ALA A 119 5.57 -21.47 8.90
C ALA A 119 4.24 -22.04 9.43
N THR A 120 3.39 -21.13 9.89
CA THR A 120 2.02 -21.41 10.30
C THR A 120 1.07 -20.41 9.68
N THR A 121 -0.15 -20.87 9.38
CA THR A 121 -1.28 -20.03 9.02
C THR A 121 -2.41 -20.24 10.01
N GLY A 122 -3.19 -19.21 10.31
CA GLY A 122 -4.26 -19.24 11.28
C GLY A 122 -5.64 -19.21 10.64
N HIS A 123 -6.62 -19.61 11.42
CA HIS A 123 -8.04 -19.45 11.13
C HIS A 123 -8.76 -18.98 12.39
N ALA A 124 -9.87 -18.27 12.24
CA ALA A 124 -10.69 -17.81 13.36
C ALA A 124 -12.14 -17.60 12.94
N LYS A 125 -13.04 -17.67 13.91
CA LYS A 125 -14.43 -17.26 13.81
C LYS A 125 -14.57 -15.84 14.36
N ILE A 126 -15.36 -15.00 13.67
CA ILE A 126 -15.67 -13.62 14.04
C ILE A 126 -17.16 -13.55 14.33
N VAL A 127 -17.51 -13.30 15.58
CA VAL A 127 -18.88 -13.29 16.09
C VAL A 127 -19.34 -11.86 16.37
N GLY A 128 -20.56 -11.56 15.99
CA GLY A 128 -21.20 -10.26 16.23
C GLY A 128 -21.71 -9.59 14.96
N ASP A 129 -22.68 -8.68 15.14
CA ASP A 129 -23.31 -7.93 14.03
C ASP A 129 -22.94 -6.44 14.05
N ASP A 130 -22.35 -5.98 15.16
CA ASP A 130 -21.86 -4.61 15.29
C ASP A 130 -20.34 -4.59 15.08
N PRO A 131 -19.83 -3.92 14.03
CA PRO A 131 -18.40 -3.82 13.76
C PRO A 131 -17.55 -3.23 14.90
N LEU A 132 -18.18 -2.51 15.83
CA LEU A 132 -17.51 -1.94 17.01
C LEU A 132 -17.43 -2.94 18.19
N ASN A 133 -18.14 -4.06 18.13
CA ASN A 133 -18.29 -5.01 19.23
C ASN A 133 -18.14 -6.48 18.78
N LEU A 134 -17.21 -6.75 17.88
CA LEU A 134 -16.94 -8.12 17.42
C LEU A 134 -16.14 -8.90 18.45
N LYS A 135 -16.27 -10.24 18.40
CA LYS A 135 -15.45 -11.17 19.18
C LYS A 135 -14.74 -12.12 18.21
N ILE A 136 -13.44 -12.26 18.39
CA ILE A 136 -12.66 -13.29 17.73
C ILE A 136 -12.69 -14.51 18.63
N VAL A 137 -13.09 -15.66 18.09
CA VAL A 137 -13.23 -16.93 18.84
C VAL A 137 -12.75 -18.11 17.99
N ASP A 138 -12.62 -19.27 18.62
CA ASP A 138 -12.31 -20.54 17.97
C ASP A 138 -11.10 -20.45 17.01
N ALA A 139 -10.08 -19.67 17.40
CA ALA A 139 -8.89 -19.54 16.60
C ALA A 139 -8.01 -20.80 16.66
N GLY A 140 -7.43 -21.15 15.53
CA GLY A 140 -6.54 -22.30 15.38
C GLY A 140 -5.38 -22.03 14.44
N LEU A 141 -4.43 -22.97 14.38
CA LEU A 141 -3.25 -22.88 13.53
C LEU A 141 -3.09 -24.14 12.68
N PHE A 142 -2.56 -23.95 11.47
CA PHE A 142 -2.03 -25.01 10.63
C PHE A 142 -0.50 -24.90 10.58
N LYS A 143 0.18 -26.03 10.63
CA LYS A 143 1.55 -26.09 10.13
C LYS A 143 1.51 -25.87 8.62
N SER A 144 2.42 -25.06 8.12
CA SER A 144 2.62 -24.87 6.70
C SER A 144 4.01 -25.36 6.34
N ASP A 145 4.11 -26.12 5.24
CA ASP A 145 5.40 -26.50 4.70
C ASP A 145 5.94 -25.35 3.84
N PRO A 146 7.06 -24.73 4.21
CA PRO A 146 7.63 -23.62 3.46
C PRO A 146 8.45 -24.05 2.24
N HIS A 147 8.80 -25.36 2.11
CA HIS A 147 9.63 -25.85 1.01
C HIS A 147 8.79 -26.29 -0.20
N PRO A 148 9.32 -26.10 -1.41
CA PRO A 148 10.57 -25.42 -1.78
C PRO A 148 10.49 -23.90 -1.73
N TYR A 149 9.34 -23.35 -1.37
CA TYR A 149 9.00 -21.93 -1.39
C TYR A 149 9.12 -21.32 0.00
N GLU A 150 9.66 -20.13 0.10
CA GLU A 150 9.91 -19.47 1.37
C GLU A 150 8.64 -18.94 2.05
N GLY A 151 7.81 -19.82 2.56
CA GLY A 151 6.61 -19.53 3.32
C GLY A 151 5.34 -19.95 2.62
N ARG A 152 4.32 -20.19 3.40
CA ARG A 152 2.99 -20.57 2.99
C ARG A 152 1.98 -19.64 3.64
N TYR A 153 1.24 -18.91 2.80
CA TYR A 153 0.35 -17.85 3.24
C TYR A 153 -1.10 -18.19 2.95
N PRO A 154 -2.05 -17.70 3.76
CA PRO A 154 -3.46 -17.80 3.45
C PRO A 154 -3.87 -16.78 2.39
N CYS A 155 -4.88 -17.13 1.62
CA CYS A 155 -5.57 -16.23 0.71
C CYS A 155 -7.09 -16.35 0.85
N GLY A 156 -7.85 -16.18 -0.21
CA GLY A 156 -9.30 -16.16 -0.18
C GLY A 156 -9.93 -17.28 0.66
N SER A 157 -10.93 -16.91 1.42
CA SER A 157 -11.70 -17.76 2.30
C SER A 157 -13.17 -17.68 1.92
N LEU A 158 -13.84 -18.83 1.87
CA LEU A 158 -15.27 -18.94 1.57
C LEU A 158 -15.92 -19.98 2.46
N VAL A 159 -16.98 -19.60 3.19
CA VAL A 159 -17.88 -20.56 3.83
C VAL A 159 -19.19 -20.60 3.05
N HIS A 160 -19.47 -21.76 2.45
CA HIS A 160 -20.67 -21.96 1.65
C HIS A 160 -21.29 -23.33 1.91
N ASN A 161 -22.57 -23.36 2.21
CA ASN A 161 -23.34 -24.56 2.53
C ASN A 161 -22.68 -25.45 3.61
N GLY A 162 -22.16 -24.81 4.67
CA GLY A 162 -21.51 -25.49 5.79
C GLY A 162 -20.09 -25.99 5.52
N VAL A 163 -19.54 -25.73 4.34
CA VAL A 163 -18.16 -26.07 4.01
C VAL A 163 -17.32 -24.79 3.98
N TRP A 164 -16.24 -24.79 4.76
CA TRP A 164 -15.25 -23.72 4.73
C TRP A 164 -14.07 -24.09 3.83
N TYR A 165 -13.91 -23.38 2.72
CA TYR A 165 -12.78 -23.48 1.80
C TYR A 165 -11.74 -22.43 2.16
N TYR A 166 -10.51 -22.86 2.40
CA TYR A 166 -9.40 -22.03 2.86
C TYR A 166 -8.24 -22.13 1.86
N GLY A 167 -8.02 -21.08 1.09
CA GLY A 167 -6.96 -21.04 0.08
C GLY A 167 -5.57 -20.78 0.67
N THR A 168 -4.56 -21.37 0.06
CA THR A 168 -3.15 -21.11 0.40
C THR A 168 -2.28 -20.94 -0.83
N TYR A 169 -1.27 -20.10 -0.73
CA TYR A 169 -0.24 -19.85 -1.74
C TYR A 169 1.15 -19.84 -1.12
N CYS A 170 2.18 -19.86 -1.94
CA CYS A 170 3.57 -19.81 -1.53
C CYS A 170 4.23 -18.51 -2.00
N LEU A 171 5.38 -18.17 -1.39
CA LEU A 171 6.29 -17.17 -1.93
C LEU A 171 7.21 -17.81 -2.96
N ASN A 172 7.62 -17.04 -3.96
CA ASN A 172 8.58 -17.50 -4.96
C ASN A 172 9.98 -17.56 -4.33
N PRO A 173 10.69 -18.71 -4.38
CA PRO A 173 12.00 -18.86 -3.77
C PRO A 173 13.09 -17.98 -4.39
N LEU A 174 12.89 -17.55 -5.64
CA LEU A 174 13.80 -16.64 -6.34
C LEU A 174 13.55 -15.15 -5.99
N GLY A 175 12.43 -14.84 -5.35
CA GLY A 175 11.96 -13.46 -5.17
C GLY A 175 12.78 -12.60 -4.22
N LYS A 176 13.38 -13.18 -3.18
CA LYS A 176 14.08 -12.41 -2.15
C LYS A 176 15.36 -11.72 -2.63
N THR A 177 16.11 -12.37 -3.52
CA THR A 177 17.40 -11.86 -3.97
C THR A 177 17.27 -10.97 -5.19
N LYS A 178 16.28 -11.19 -6.01
CA LYS A 178 16.20 -10.59 -7.34
C LYS A 178 15.20 -9.45 -7.46
N GLY A 179 14.19 -9.39 -6.60
CA GLY A 179 13.33 -8.22 -6.49
C GLY A 179 14.09 -6.97 -6.02
N ASN A 180 15.03 -7.14 -5.08
CA ASN A 180 15.89 -6.06 -4.59
C ASN A 180 16.91 -5.59 -5.63
N GLU A 181 17.39 -6.46 -6.53
CA GLU A 181 18.35 -6.10 -7.59
C GLU A 181 17.74 -5.16 -8.64
N GLU A 182 16.41 -5.19 -8.80
CA GLU A 182 15.67 -4.38 -9.77
C GLU A 182 14.92 -3.20 -9.14
N GLY A 183 15.14 -2.92 -7.84
CA GLY A 183 14.46 -1.84 -7.12
C GLY A 183 13.06 -2.19 -6.64
N TYR A 184 12.68 -3.47 -6.61
CA TYR A 184 11.43 -3.95 -6.03
C TYR A 184 11.70 -4.52 -4.63
N PRO A 185 11.30 -3.83 -3.56
CA PRO A 185 11.72 -4.18 -2.19
C PRO A 185 10.94 -5.36 -1.60
N TRP A 186 9.91 -5.87 -2.29
CA TRP A 186 9.01 -6.89 -1.76
C TRP A 186 9.23 -8.27 -2.37
N VAL A 187 8.80 -9.30 -1.64
CA VAL A 187 8.91 -10.70 -2.06
C VAL A 187 7.87 -11.00 -3.15
N TRP A 188 8.26 -11.73 -4.19
CA TRP A 188 7.35 -12.17 -5.22
C TRP A 188 6.43 -13.28 -4.71
N LEU A 189 5.18 -13.23 -5.16
CA LEU A 189 4.24 -14.31 -4.95
C LEU A 189 4.63 -15.51 -5.83
N GLY A 190 4.53 -16.66 -5.23
CA GLY A 190 4.62 -17.95 -5.92
C GLY A 190 3.24 -18.48 -6.28
N PRO A 191 3.11 -19.79 -6.48
CA PRO A 191 1.88 -20.40 -6.93
C PRO A 191 0.77 -20.38 -5.87
N PHE A 192 -0.46 -20.28 -6.34
CA PHE A 192 -1.63 -20.67 -5.58
C PHE A 192 -1.68 -22.21 -5.49
N VAL A 193 -1.55 -22.75 -4.28
CA VAL A 193 -1.47 -24.20 -4.08
C VAL A 193 -2.83 -24.86 -4.26
N GLY A 194 -3.86 -24.33 -3.61
CA GLY A 194 -5.21 -24.90 -3.61
C GLY A 194 -5.94 -24.63 -2.30
N PHE A 195 -7.07 -25.32 -2.10
CA PHE A 195 -7.93 -25.16 -0.93
C PHE A 195 -7.87 -26.36 -0.01
N ARG A 196 -7.67 -26.13 1.27
CA ARG A 196 -8.08 -27.06 2.32
C ARG A 196 -9.53 -26.77 2.70
N TRP A 197 -10.24 -27.72 3.30
CA TRP A 197 -11.63 -27.51 3.67
C TRP A 197 -12.00 -28.12 5.00
N SER A 198 -13.03 -27.56 5.60
CA SER A 198 -13.66 -28.02 6.83
C SER A 198 -15.17 -28.12 6.61
N THR A 199 -15.80 -29.16 7.15
CA THR A 199 -17.27 -29.36 7.15
C THR A 199 -17.89 -29.16 8.52
N ASP A 200 -17.12 -28.67 9.49
CA ASP A 200 -17.49 -28.45 10.88
C ASP A 200 -17.05 -27.07 11.40
N PHE A 201 -17.01 -26.08 10.48
CA PHE A 201 -16.66 -24.69 10.76
C PHE A 201 -15.25 -24.53 11.38
N GLY A 202 -14.30 -25.31 10.92
CA GLY A 202 -12.89 -25.13 11.29
C GLY A 202 -12.41 -25.97 12.48
N LYS A 203 -13.23 -26.87 13.03
CA LYS A 203 -12.81 -27.77 14.09
C LYS A 203 -11.90 -28.87 13.56
N THR A 204 -12.23 -29.42 12.40
CA THR A 204 -11.39 -30.38 11.68
C THR A 204 -11.18 -29.94 10.22
N TRP A 205 -10.04 -30.38 9.64
CA TRP A 205 -9.64 -29.93 8.31
C TRP A 205 -9.13 -31.06 7.45
N THR A 206 -9.55 -31.05 6.20
CA THR A 206 -8.99 -31.88 5.13
C THR A 206 -8.04 -31.05 4.28
N GLN A 207 -6.83 -31.57 4.06
CA GLN A 207 -5.82 -30.88 3.25
C GLN A 207 -6.11 -31.05 1.74
N THR A 208 -5.67 -30.08 0.94
CA THR A 208 -5.66 -30.23 -0.51
C THR A 208 -4.68 -31.34 -0.94
N HIS A 209 -4.98 -32.00 -2.04
CA HIS A 209 -4.03 -32.92 -2.70
C HIS A 209 -3.00 -32.17 -3.57
N CYS A 210 -3.22 -30.87 -3.82
CA CYS A 210 -2.27 -30.03 -4.52
C CYS A 210 -1.08 -29.68 -3.63
N THR A 211 0.10 -29.56 -4.24
CA THR A 211 1.35 -29.18 -3.56
C THR A 211 1.96 -27.96 -4.24
N PRO A 212 2.94 -27.30 -3.62
CA PRO A 212 3.66 -26.20 -4.28
C PRO A 212 4.30 -26.59 -5.62
N GLU A 213 4.77 -27.84 -5.76
CA GLU A 213 5.35 -28.36 -7.00
C GLU A 213 4.29 -28.73 -8.04
N LYS A 214 3.09 -29.06 -7.59
CA LYS A 214 1.93 -29.38 -8.42
C LYS A 214 0.72 -28.57 -7.97
N PRO A 215 0.76 -27.24 -8.13
CA PRO A 215 -0.30 -26.35 -7.70
C PRO A 215 -1.55 -26.53 -8.57
N LEU A 216 -2.68 -26.05 -8.08
CA LEU A 216 -3.99 -26.25 -8.71
C LEU A 216 -4.01 -25.88 -10.20
N PHE A 217 -3.40 -24.76 -10.58
CA PHE A 217 -3.39 -24.29 -11.98
C PHE A 217 -2.07 -24.58 -12.72
N GLY A 218 -1.15 -25.32 -12.15
CA GLY A 218 0.11 -25.72 -12.77
C GLY A 218 1.18 -24.61 -12.84
N GLU A 219 0.89 -23.40 -12.41
CA GLU A 219 1.85 -22.29 -12.37
C GLU A 219 2.75 -22.42 -11.14
N ASN A 220 3.93 -22.95 -11.28
CA ASN A 220 4.83 -23.15 -10.13
C ASN A 220 5.83 -22.01 -9.90
N GLY A 221 6.03 -21.10 -10.84
CA GLY A 221 6.91 -19.94 -10.73
C GLY A 221 8.40 -20.26 -10.53
N LEU A 222 8.80 -21.54 -10.64
CA LEU A 222 10.15 -22.01 -10.28
C LEU A 222 11.26 -21.46 -11.18
N ASN A 223 10.99 -21.18 -12.42
CA ASN A 223 11.97 -20.70 -13.39
C ASN A 223 11.93 -19.18 -13.60
N GLY A 224 11.30 -18.44 -12.68
CA GLY A 224 11.07 -17.01 -12.85
C GLY A 224 9.95 -16.70 -13.83
N GLU A 225 9.10 -17.69 -14.14
CA GLU A 225 7.89 -17.49 -14.94
C GLU A 225 6.88 -16.67 -14.15
N PRO A 226 6.10 -15.79 -14.82
CA PRO A 226 5.06 -15.04 -14.16
C PRO A 226 3.97 -15.97 -13.62
N VAL A 227 3.45 -15.62 -12.46
CA VAL A 227 2.29 -16.30 -11.87
C VAL A 227 1.07 -15.42 -12.08
N LYS A 228 0.09 -15.90 -12.85
CA LYS A 228 -1.17 -15.20 -13.10
C LYS A 228 -2.12 -15.36 -11.91
N ILE A 229 -2.14 -16.53 -11.29
CA ILE A 229 -2.99 -16.82 -10.14
C ILE A 229 -2.12 -17.13 -8.93
N GLY A 230 -1.66 -16.08 -8.26
CA GLY A 230 -0.81 -16.22 -7.08
C GLY A 230 -1.59 -16.22 -5.77
N CYS A 231 -2.49 -15.27 -5.58
CA CYS A 231 -3.19 -15.05 -4.31
C CYS A 231 -4.66 -14.68 -4.54
N PRO A 232 -5.52 -15.66 -4.93
CA PRO A 232 -6.92 -15.40 -5.23
C PRO A 232 -7.72 -14.97 -4.00
N CYS A 233 -8.68 -14.05 -4.20
CA CYS A 233 -9.67 -13.64 -3.22
C CYS A 233 -11.07 -13.88 -3.74
N PHE A 234 -11.92 -14.51 -2.95
CA PHE A 234 -13.33 -14.66 -3.31
C PHE A 234 -14.02 -13.31 -3.37
N VAL A 235 -14.89 -13.15 -4.37
CA VAL A 235 -15.86 -12.07 -4.39
C VAL A 235 -16.88 -12.34 -3.28
N ASP A 236 -17.07 -11.38 -2.38
CA ASP A 236 -18.05 -11.49 -1.32
C ASP A 236 -19.46 -11.21 -1.86
N PHE A 237 -20.27 -12.25 -1.96
CA PHE A 237 -21.65 -12.20 -2.47
C PHE A 237 -22.70 -12.25 -1.34
N GLY A 238 -22.38 -11.79 -0.15
CA GLY A 238 -23.33 -11.81 0.96
C GLY A 238 -23.34 -13.13 1.73
N LYS A 239 -24.33 -13.27 2.60
CA LYS A 239 -24.48 -14.41 3.49
C LYS A 239 -24.60 -15.71 2.69
N ASN A 240 -23.64 -16.62 2.88
CA ASN A 240 -23.63 -17.91 2.19
C ASN A 240 -23.70 -17.80 0.66
N MET A 241 -23.14 -16.74 0.06
CA MET A 241 -23.18 -16.43 -1.36
C MET A 241 -24.58 -16.16 -1.93
N GLU A 242 -25.52 -15.68 -1.13
CA GLU A 242 -26.94 -15.50 -1.53
C GLU A 242 -27.15 -14.60 -2.74
N HIS A 243 -26.19 -13.72 -3.04
CA HIS A 243 -26.23 -12.80 -4.17
C HIS A 243 -25.34 -13.21 -5.35
N SER A 244 -24.81 -14.43 -5.35
CA SER A 244 -24.08 -14.92 -6.54
C SER A 244 -25.01 -14.98 -7.76
N PRO A 245 -24.64 -14.40 -8.91
CA PRO A 245 -25.54 -14.26 -10.06
C PRO A 245 -25.91 -15.61 -10.72
N ASP A 246 -25.08 -16.64 -10.54
CA ASP A 246 -25.24 -17.95 -11.16
C ASP A 246 -24.90 -19.12 -10.22
N GLY A 247 -24.82 -18.84 -8.91
CA GLY A 247 -24.46 -19.83 -7.89
C GLY A 247 -23.00 -20.25 -7.90
N LYS A 248 -22.15 -19.63 -8.71
CA LYS A 248 -20.71 -19.88 -8.71
C LYS A 248 -19.99 -18.94 -7.75
N ALA A 249 -18.91 -19.43 -7.18
CA ALA A 249 -17.93 -18.62 -6.51
C ALA A 249 -17.01 -17.96 -7.54
N TYR A 250 -16.87 -16.64 -7.46
CA TYR A 250 -15.94 -15.87 -8.28
C TYR A 250 -14.73 -15.48 -7.46
N LEU A 251 -13.56 -15.41 -8.10
CA LEU A 251 -12.33 -15.00 -7.47
C LEU A 251 -11.65 -13.94 -8.33
N VAL A 252 -11.26 -12.84 -7.70
CA VAL A 252 -10.38 -11.82 -8.27
C VAL A 252 -8.95 -12.08 -7.83
N VAL A 253 -7.99 -11.89 -8.73
CA VAL A 253 -6.60 -12.27 -8.47
C VAL A 253 -5.67 -11.25 -9.11
N GLN A 254 -4.75 -10.68 -8.32
CA GLN A 254 -3.65 -9.93 -8.92
C GLN A 254 -2.62 -10.88 -9.52
N GLY A 255 -2.04 -10.47 -10.64
CA GLY A 255 -1.08 -11.29 -11.35
C GLY A 255 -0.26 -10.52 -12.38
N SER A 256 0.67 -11.21 -13.00
CA SER A 256 1.49 -10.72 -14.08
C SER A 256 1.54 -11.70 -15.23
N SER A 257 1.65 -11.19 -16.45
CA SER A 257 1.55 -11.99 -17.69
C SER A 257 2.83 -12.09 -18.50
N ASP A 258 3.78 -11.21 -18.29
CA ASP A 258 4.97 -11.15 -19.15
C ASP A 258 6.17 -11.84 -18.50
N GLY A 259 6.55 -12.99 -19.05
CA GLY A 259 7.76 -13.72 -18.66
C GLY A 259 9.05 -13.22 -19.29
N LYS A 260 9.02 -12.23 -20.18
CA LYS A 260 10.20 -11.75 -20.92
C LYS A 260 10.99 -10.70 -20.15
N SER A 261 10.34 -9.96 -19.26
CA SER A 261 10.97 -8.97 -18.41
C SER A 261 10.53 -9.21 -16.97
N ARG A 262 11.47 -9.33 -16.05
CA ARG A 262 11.18 -9.46 -14.62
C ARG A 262 10.36 -8.30 -14.08
N ARG A 263 10.55 -7.11 -14.64
CA ARG A 263 9.79 -5.94 -14.27
C ARG A 263 8.30 -6.10 -14.57
N TYR A 264 7.95 -6.83 -15.62
CA TYR A 264 6.56 -7.12 -15.99
C TYR A 264 6.01 -8.44 -15.41
N ALA A 265 6.89 -9.23 -14.82
CA ALA A 265 6.54 -10.47 -14.13
C ALA A 265 6.48 -10.30 -12.62
N TYR A 266 6.74 -9.10 -12.12
CA TYR A 266 6.69 -8.82 -10.68
C TYR A 266 5.25 -8.83 -10.18
N ASN A 267 4.99 -9.71 -9.22
CA ASN A 267 3.70 -9.88 -8.58
C ASN A 267 3.92 -10.04 -7.07
N SER A 268 3.41 -9.11 -6.29
CA SER A 268 3.51 -9.10 -4.84
C SER A 268 2.21 -8.66 -4.19
N TRP A 269 2.17 -8.62 -2.86
CA TRP A 269 0.99 -8.11 -2.14
C TRP A 269 0.68 -6.64 -2.45
N ILE A 270 1.69 -5.87 -2.80
CA ILE A 270 1.58 -4.41 -2.99
C ILE A 270 1.71 -3.99 -4.44
N ASN A 271 2.08 -4.89 -5.33
CA ASN A 271 2.41 -4.57 -6.71
C ASN A 271 2.13 -5.73 -7.65
N SER A 272 1.58 -5.43 -8.80
CA SER A 272 1.36 -6.30 -9.94
C SER A 272 0.86 -5.44 -11.11
N ASP A 273 0.66 -6.03 -12.29
CA ASP A 273 0.25 -5.32 -13.52
C ASP A 273 -1.20 -5.58 -13.90
N GLN A 274 -1.78 -6.68 -13.43
CA GLN A 274 -3.05 -7.19 -13.93
C GLN A 274 -3.92 -7.78 -12.83
N THR A 275 -5.23 -7.68 -13.02
CA THR A 275 -6.21 -8.45 -12.26
C THR A 275 -6.90 -9.44 -13.17
N TYR A 276 -7.00 -10.68 -12.74
CA TYR A 276 -7.71 -11.75 -13.40
C TYR A 276 -9.01 -12.09 -12.67
N LEU A 277 -9.99 -12.66 -13.41
CA LEU A 277 -11.26 -13.11 -12.87
C LEU A 277 -11.49 -14.58 -13.26
N ILE A 278 -11.74 -15.40 -12.25
CA ILE A 278 -12.03 -16.82 -12.42
C ILE A 278 -13.29 -17.20 -11.64
N ARG A 279 -13.95 -18.28 -12.01
CA ARG A 279 -15.13 -18.77 -11.30
C ARG A 279 -15.24 -20.30 -11.30
N VAL A 280 -15.91 -20.82 -10.28
CA VAL A 280 -16.12 -22.25 -10.10
C VAL A 280 -17.43 -22.50 -9.34
N THR A 281 -18.15 -23.58 -9.63
CA THR A 281 -19.25 -24.03 -8.77
C THR A 281 -18.65 -24.64 -7.49
N PRO A 282 -18.87 -24.02 -6.30
CA PRO A 282 -18.20 -24.43 -5.08
C PRO A 282 -18.73 -25.78 -4.60
N SER A 283 -17.84 -26.75 -4.50
CA SER A 283 -18.05 -28.05 -3.87
C SER A 283 -16.70 -28.67 -3.52
N ILE A 284 -16.67 -29.60 -2.59
CA ILE A 284 -15.45 -30.35 -2.22
C ILE A 284 -14.81 -30.99 -3.45
N ALA A 285 -15.61 -31.49 -4.38
CA ALA A 285 -15.13 -32.13 -5.61
C ALA A 285 -14.52 -31.15 -6.61
N ASN A 286 -15.03 -29.91 -6.65
CA ASN A 286 -14.67 -28.96 -7.71
C ASN A 286 -13.53 -28.02 -7.31
N MET A 287 -13.44 -27.62 -6.03
CA MET A 287 -12.56 -26.54 -5.61
C MET A 287 -11.07 -26.81 -5.86
N ASN A 288 -10.66 -28.08 -5.87
CA ASN A 288 -9.28 -28.48 -6.18
C ASN A 288 -9.15 -29.22 -7.52
N ASP A 289 -10.09 -29.02 -8.43
CA ASP A 289 -10.05 -29.56 -9.80
C ASP A 289 -10.01 -28.39 -10.81
N ALA A 290 -8.83 -28.14 -11.38
CA ALA A 290 -8.64 -27.05 -12.34
C ALA A 290 -9.59 -27.11 -13.55
N SER A 291 -10.03 -28.34 -13.95
CA SER A 291 -10.95 -28.53 -15.08
C SER A 291 -12.36 -27.99 -14.84
N LYS A 292 -12.72 -27.71 -13.59
CA LYS A 292 -14.02 -27.16 -13.18
C LYS A 292 -14.08 -25.65 -13.21
N TYR A 293 -12.91 -24.99 -13.34
CA TYR A 293 -12.82 -23.54 -13.39
C TYR A 293 -13.12 -22.99 -14.76
N GLU A 294 -13.72 -21.81 -14.76
CA GLU A 294 -13.89 -20.97 -15.93
C GLU A 294 -13.11 -19.66 -15.71
N PHE A 295 -12.37 -19.28 -16.73
CA PHE A 295 -11.49 -18.12 -16.74
C PHE A 295 -12.09 -17.05 -17.65
N PHE A 296 -12.06 -15.78 -17.22
CA PHE A 296 -12.46 -14.66 -18.06
C PHE A 296 -11.58 -14.59 -19.30
N ALA A 297 -12.18 -14.52 -20.47
CA ALA A 297 -11.50 -14.56 -21.76
C ALA A 297 -11.68 -13.27 -22.60
N GLY A 298 -12.11 -12.17 -21.93
CA GLY A 298 -12.40 -10.90 -22.58
C GLY A 298 -13.86 -10.78 -22.96
N TYR A 299 -14.16 -9.92 -23.93
CA TYR A 299 -15.52 -9.65 -24.41
C TYR A 299 -15.68 -10.12 -25.85
N GLY A 300 -16.86 -10.63 -26.17
CA GLY A 300 -17.26 -10.95 -27.51
C GLY A 300 -17.60 -9.70 -28.35
N ALA A 301 -17.88 -9.91 -29.61
CA ALA A 301 -18.32 -8.83 -30.51
C ALA A 301 -19.66 -8.17 -30.08
N ASP A 302 -20.45 -8.88 -29.28
CA ASP A 302 -21.68 -8.39 -28.66
C ASP A 302 -21.47 -7.63 -27.35
N GLY A 303 -20.23 -7.41 -26.96
CA GLY A 303 -19.85 -6.75 -25.70
C GLY A 303 -20.04 -7.60 -24.44
N LYS A 304 -20.45 -8.86 -24.56
CA LYS A 304 -20.63 -9.75 -23.41
C LYS A 304 -19.33 -10.43 -23.00
N ALA A 305 -19.18 -10.62 -21.70
CA ALA A 305 -18.04 -11.33 -21.14
C ALA A 305 -17.99 -12.78 -21.65
N GLN A 306 -16.83 -13.18 -22.10
CA GLN A 306 -16.54 -14.54 -22.57
C GLN A 306 -15.79 -15.32 -21.49
N TRP A 307 -16.09 -16.61 -21.39
CA TRP A 307 -15.49 -17.52 -20.44
C TRP A 307 -14.89 -18.72 -21.14
N THR A 308 -13.77 -19.19 -20.66
CA THR A 308 -13.06 -20.37 -21.19
C THR A 308 -12.65 -21.31 -20.05
N ARG A 309 -12.54 -22.59 -20.36
CA ARG A 309 -11.90 -23.58 -19.44
C ARG A 309 -10.42 -23.78 -19.73
N ASP A 310 -9.94 -23.18 -20.79
CA ASP A 310 -8.53 -23.21 -21.18
C ASP A 310 -7.78 -22.09 -20.46
N PHE A 311 -6.95 -22.46 -19.48
CA PHE A 311 -6.14 -21.52 -18.70
C PHE A 311 -5.28 -20.61 -19.58
N ALA A 312 -4.73 -21.14 -20.70
CA ALA A 312 -3.89 -20.39 -21.60
C ALA A 312 -4.63 -19.22 -22.29
N LYS A 313 -5.94 -19.32 -22.41
CA LYS A 313 -6.81 -18.29 -23.05
C LYS A 313 -7.35 -17.26 -22.06
N MET A 314 -7.01 -17.37 -20.79
CA MET A 314 -7.38 -16.39 -19.77
C MET A 314 -6.82 -15.01 -20.11
N LYS A 315 -7.67 -13.99 -20.05
CA LYS A 315 -7.31 -12.59 -20.27
C LYS A 315 -7.44 -11.79 -18.96
N PRO A 316 -6.64 -10.73 -18.80
CA PRO A 316 -6.83 -9.85 -17.65
C PRO A 316 -8.20 -9.17 -17.72
N LEU A 317 -8.80 -9.01 -16.55
CA LEU A 317 -10.01 -8.20 -16.34
C LEU A 317 -9.65 -6.72 -16.34
N LEU A 318 -8.55 -6.37 -15.64
CA LEU A 318 -8.01 -5.02 -15.51
C LEU A 318 -6.51 -5.04 -15.70
N GLU A 319 -5.97 -3.91 -16.19
CA GLU A 319 -4.55 -3.69 -16.36
C GLU A 319 -4.17 -2.28 -15.91
N TRP A 320 -3.18 -2.21 -15.05
CA TRP A 320 -2.50 -0.97 -14.68
C TRP A 320 -1.11 -1.29 -14.16
N ARG A 321 -0.12 -0.95 -14.95
CA ARG A 321 1.25 -1.35 -14.69
C ARG A 321 1.77 -0.86 -13.34
N ASP A 322 2.40 -1.78 -12.59
CA ASP A 322 3.02 -1.54 -11.27
C ASP A 322 2.05 -1.00 -10.21
N ARG A 323 0.72 -1.16 -10.38
CA ARG A 323 -0.27 -0.55 -9.47
C ARG A 323 -1.41 -1.46 -9.06
N MET A 324 -1.31 -2.74 -9.38
CA MET A 324 -2.35 -3.71 -9.10
C MET A 324 -1.87 -4.75 -8.08
N GLY A 325 -1.63 -4.32 -6.85
CA GLY A 325 -1.30 -5.22 -5.75
C GLY A 325 -2.52 -6.01 -5.30
N ARG A 326 -2.60 -6.31 -4.03
CA ARG A 326 -3.68 -7.12 -3.48
C ARG A 326 -5.06 -6.57 -3.83
N VAL A 327 -5.90 -7.44 -4.38
CA VAL A 327 -7.25 -7.12 -4.84
C VAL A 327 -8.30 -7.92 -4.08
N SER A 328 -9.43 -7.30 -3.79
CA SER A 328 -10.67 -7.93 -3.27
C SER A 328 -11.88 -7.33 -3.96
N ALA A 329 -12.99 -8.05 -3.97
CA ALA A 329 -14.25 -7.53 -4.52
C ALA A 329 -15.44 -7.97 -3.67
N THR A 330 -16.47 -7.12 -3.60
CA THR A 330 -17.70 -7.34 -2.84
C THR A 330 -18.89 -6.85 -3.65
N TYR A 331 -19.98 -7.60 -3.65
CA TYR A 331 -21.27 -7.17 -4.19
C TYR A 331 -22.08 -6.45 -3.12
N ASN A 332 -22.58 -5.28 -3.47
CA ASN A 332 -23.49 -4.49 -2.65
C ASN A 332 -24.91 -4.60 -3.18
N PRO A 333 -25.79 -5.35 -2.51
CA PRO A 333 -27.15 -5.64 -3.04
C PRO A 333 -28.07 -4.42 -3.03
N ALA A 334 -27.89 -3.48 -2.10
CA ALA A 334 -28.70 -2.28 -2.02
C ALA A 334 -28.44 -1.33 -3.19
N LEU A 335 -27.18 -1.21 -3.60
CA LEU A 335 -26.76 -0.40 -4.76
C LEU A 335 -26.79 -1.19 -6.08
N ARG A 336 -26.88 -2.52 -6.04
CA ARG A 336 -26.71 -3.43 -7.18
C ARG A 336 -25.41 -3.21 -7.92
N LYS A 337 -24.31 -3.03 -7.14
CA LYS A 337 -22.97 -2.73 -7.67
C LYS A 337 -21.91 -3.61 -7.02
N TYR A 338 -20.88 -3.84 -7.78
CA TYR A 338 -19.65 -4.43 -7.30
C TYR A 338 -18.68 -3.32 -6.88
N PHE A 339 -17.97 -3.53 -5.79
CA PHE A 339 -16.85 -2.70 -5.36
C PHE A 339 -15.60 -3.55 -5.31
N MET A 340 -14.49 -2.99 -5.81
CA MET A 340 -13.19 -3.64 -5.79
C MET A 340 -12.21 -2.73 -5.05
N CYS A 341 -11.51 -3.27 -4.06
CA CYS A 341 -10.42 -2.60 -3.36
C CYS A 341 -9.09 -3.13 -3.89
N VAL A 342 -8.17 -2.23 -4.20
CA VAL A 342 -6.84 -2.57 -4.73
C VAL A 342 -5.77 -1.81 -3.97
N THR A 343 -4.72 -2.52 -3.55
CA THR A 343 -3.51 -1.93 -2.95
C THR A 343 -2.55 -1.52 -4.05
N ASP A 344 -2.02 -0.30 -3.98
CA ASP A 344 -0.97 0.20 -4.85
C ASP A 344 0.23 0.66 -4.01
N GLY A 345 1.20 -0.22 -3.83
CA GLY A 345 2.47 0.09 -3.15
C GLY A 345 3.58 0.44 -4.13
N ARG A 346 3.36 0.28 -5.44
CA ARG A 346 4.38 0.47 -6.48
C ARG A 346 5.70 -0.21 -6.11
N THR A 347 6.78 0.55 -6.06
CA THR A 347 8.12 0.08 -5.73
C THR A 347 8.57 0.45 -4.31
N THR A 348 7.67 0.91 -3.46
CA THR A 348 7.96 1.30 -2.07
C THR A 348 7.43 0.27 -1.08
N ILE A 349 8.08 0.19 0.08
CA ILE A 349 7.58 -0.55 1.24
C ILE A 349 7.15 0.39 2.38
N SER A 350 7.34 1.69 2.21
CA SER A 350 7.10 2.65 3.29
C SER A 350 5.65 3.09 3.36
N LYS A 351 5.00 3.33 2.22
CA LYS A 351 3.61 3.79 2.16
C LYS A 351 2.87 3.13 1.02
N TYR A 352 1.59 2.82 1.25
CA TYR A 352 0.73 2.22 0.24
C TYR A 352 -0.49 3.09 -0.03
N ASN A 353 -0.91 3.08 -1.27
CA ASN A 353 -2.16 3.68 -1.68
C ASN A 353 -3.23 2.60 -1.78
N THR A 354 -4.47 2.99 -1.61
CA THR A 354 -5.63 2.13 -1.84
C THR A 354 -6.57 2.84 -2.76
N TYR A 355 -7.05 2.16 -3.81
CA TYR A 355 -8.12 2.69 -4.61
C TYR A 355 -9.33 1.75 -4.64
N ILE A 356 -10.50 2.36 -4.77
CA ILE A 356 -11.77 1.67 -4.84
C ILE A 356 -12.38 1.91 -6.21
N LEU A 357 -12.74 0.82 -6.87
CA LEU A 357 -13.47 0.82 -8.14
C LEU A 357 -14.90 0.36 -7.91
N GLU A 358 -15.83 0.76 -8.80
CA GLU A 358 -17.20 0.24 -8.87
C GLU A 358 -17.55 -0.22 -10.28
N ALA A 359 -18.49 -1.17 -10.37
CA ALA A 359 -19.07 -1.62 -11.62
C ALA A 359 -20.49 -2.16 -11.40
N ASP A 360 -21.31 -2.15 -12.46
CA ASP A 360 -22.63 -2.75 -12.44
C ASP A 360 -22.57 -4.29 -12.58
N GLU A 361 -21.53 -4.78 -13.27
CA GLU A 361 -21.25 -6.19 -13.46
C GLU A 361 -19.85 -6.54 -12.97
N ILE A 362 -19.64 -7.74 -12.43
CA ILE A 362 -18.31 -8.18 -11.95
C ILE A 362 -17.26 -8.16 -13.06
N THR A 363 -17.67 -8.29 -14.28
CA THR A 363 -16.82 -8.18 -15.47
C THR A 363 -16.56 -6.73 -15.89
N GLY A 364 -17.21 -5.74 -15.28
CA GLY A 364 -17.03 -4.33 -15.60
C GLY A 364 -18.07 -3.79 -16.60
N PRO A 365 -17.86 -2.58 -17.14
CA PRO A 365 -16.66 -1.76 -17.01
C PRO A 365 -16.48 -1.17 -15.61
N TRP A 366 -15.24 -1.18 -15.13
CA TRP A 366 -14.88 -0.65 -13.81
C TRP A 366 -14.55 0.83 -13.87
N ARG A 367 -14.98 1.59 -12.87
CA ARG A 367 -14.81 3.03 -12.73
C ARG A 367 -14.24 3.39 -11.38
N LEU A 368 -13.44 4.44 -11.31
CA LEU A 368 -12.82 4.92 -10.09
C LEU A 368 -13.83 5.61 -9.18
N VAL A 369 -13.98 5.13 -7.95
CA VAL A 369 -14.67 5.82 -6.85
C VAL A 369 -13.73 6.79 -6.16
N THR A 370 -12.58 6.30 -5.73
CA THR A 370 -11.57 7.09 -5.01
C THR A 370 -10.19 6.47 -5.17
N TYR A 371 -9.14 7.31 -5.13
CA TYR A 371 -7.75 6.90 -5.01
C TYR A 371 -7.16 7.56 -3.76
N MET A 372 -6.93 6.78 -2.71
CA MET A 372 -6.48 7.22 -1.40
C MET A 372 -4.97 7.03 -1.28
N ARG A 373 -4.21 8.13 -1.31
CA ARG A 373 -2.76 8.08 -1.04
C ARG A 373 -2.50 7.82 0.42
N ASP A 374 -1.47 7.02 0.71
CA ASP A 374 -0.93 6.73 2.04
C ASP A 374 -2.00 6.25 3.04
N PHE A 375 -3.06 5.61 2.53
CA PHE A 375 -4.16 5.13 3.34
C PHE A 375 -3.68 4.15 4.41
N GLY A 376 -3.96 4.49 5.69
CA GLY A 376 -3.49 3.73 6.84
C GLY A 376 -1.96 3.62 6.91
N GLU A 377 -1.21 4.53 6.25
CA GLU A 377 0.22 4.46 5.96
C GLU A 377 0.56 3.29 5.05
N GLN A 378 0.35 2.08 5.52
CA GLN A 378 0.65 0.83 4.84
C GLN A 378 -0.58 -0.09 4.85
N ALA A 379 -1.77 0.41 4.52
CA ALA A 379 -2.95 -0.45 4.46
C ALA A 379 -2.85 -1.44 3.30
N TYR A 380 -3.09 -2.71 3.61
CA TYR A 380 -3.09 -3.82 2.65
C TYR A 380 -4.13 -4.87 3.05
N PHE A 381 -4.42 -5.80 2.15
CA PHE A 381 -5.53 -6.76 2.30
C PHE A 381 -6.89 -6.09 2.50
N VAL A 382 -7.04 -4.89 1.93
CA VAL A 382 -8.25 -4.09 2.07
C VAL A 382 -9.41 -4.80 1.40
N ASN A 383 -10.50 -4.99 2.14
CA ASN A 383 -11.72 -5.61 1.65
C ASN A 383 -12.96 -4.99 2.33
N ILE A 384 -14.13 -5.22 1.76
CA ILE A 384 -15.41 -4.75 2.30
C ILE A 384 -16.22 -5.99 2.67
N PRO A 385 -16.31 -6.36 3.98
CA PRO A 385 -17.17 -7.47 4.39
C PRO A 385 -18.65 -7.13 4.13
N SER A 386 -19.33 -7.93 3.33
CA SER A 386 -20.72 -7.70 2.94
C SER A 386 -21.69 -7.65 4.12
N LYS A 387 -21.37 -8.34 5.21
CA LYS A 387 -22.13 -8.32 6.46
C LYS A 387 -22.31 -6.91 7.03
N PHE A 388 -21.39 -5.99 6.75
CA PHE A 388 -21.37 -4.64 7.30
C PHE A 388 -21.71 -3.57 6.26
N ILE A 389 -22.46 -3.93 5.23
CA ILE A 389 -23.06 -2.97 4.31
C ILE A 389 -24.40 -2.52 4.87
N ASP A 390 -24.63 -1.21 4.96
CA ASP A 390 -25.95 -0.70 5.40
C ASP A 390 -27.03 -1.13 4.40
N GLY A 391 -27.96 -1.90 4.89
CA GLY A 391 -29.07 -2.41 4.09
C GLY A 391 -30.11 -1.36 3.65
N LYS A 392 -30.03 -0.11 4.16
CA LYS A 392 -31.00 0.95 3.83
C LYS A 392 -30.69 1.59 2.49
N ASP A 393 -29.49 2.15 2.34
CA ASP A 393 -29.06 2.85 1.12
C ASP A 393 -27.80 2.26 0.48
N GLY A 394 -27.14 1.33 1.16
CA GLY A 394 -25.91 0.67 0.72
C GLY A 394 -24.70 1.59 0.67
N ARG A 395 -24.80 2.87 1.00
CA ARG A 395 -23.69 3.82 0.87
C ARG A 395 -22.75 3.82 2.04
N THR A 396 -23.20 3.36 3.21
CA THR A 396 -22.37 3.19 4.39
C THR A 396 -21.88 1.76 4.48
N MET A 397 -20.57 1.60 4.55
CA MET A 397 -19.88 0.30 4.53
C MET A 397 -18.67 0.34 5.46
N TRP A 398 -18.03 -0.80 5.65
CA TRP A 398 -16.82 -0.91 6.46
C TRP A 398 -15.68 -1.49 5.64
N LEU A 399 -14.50 -0.88 5.73
CA LEU A 399 -13.26 -1.49 5.27
C LEU A 399 -12.71 -2.40 6.36
N CYS A 400 -12.30 -3.60 5.99
CA CYS A 400 -11.48 -4.49 6.79
C CYS A 400 -10.09 -4.54 6.16
N TYR A 401 -9.03 -4.29 6.94
CA TYR A 401 -7.66 -4.27 6.45
C TYR A 401 -6.64 -4.44 7.56
N ALA A 402 -5.40 -4.71 7.20
CA ALA A 402 -4.25 -4.57 8.08
C ALA A 402 -3.37 -3.41 7.63
N ALA A 403 -2.64 -2.79 8.55
CA ALA A 403 -1.75 -1.68 8.23
C ALA A 403 -0.47 -1.74 9.07
N ASN A 404 0.54 -0.93 8.69
CA ASN A 404 1.73 -0.69 9.50
C ASN A 404 2.51 -1.94 9.95
N TRP A 405 2.63 -2.92 9.06
CA TRP A 405 3.35 -4.17 9.33
C TRP A 405 4.81 -3.93 9.76
N TRP A 406 5.44 -2.89 9.26
CA TRP A 406 6.81 -2.50 9.60
C TRP A 406 6.90 -1.89 10.99
N ARG A 407 5.85 -1.18 11.43
CA ARG A 407 5.84 -0.35 12.63
C ARG A 407 4.95 -0.85 13.77
N ARG A 408 4.59 -2.14 13.77
CA ARG A 408 3.69 -2.75 14.78
C ARG A 408 4.08 -2.53 16.25
N LYS A 409 5.28 -2.03 16.55
CA LYS A 409 5.75 -1.79 17.92
C LYS A 409 5.77 -0.31 18.31
N ASP A 410 5.47 0.59 17.39
CA ASP A 410 5.51 2.02 17.66
C ASP A 410 4.19 2.48 18.28
N ALA A 411 4.24 2.74 19.60
CA ALA A 411 3.07 3.21 20.35
C ALA A 411 2.67 4.66 20.00
N ASN A 412 3.54 5.41 19.35
CA ASN A 412 3.33 6.80 19.00
C ASN A 412 2.81 6.99 17.57
N LEU A 413 2.77 5.92 16.78
CA LEU A 413 2.26 5.96 15.43
C LEU A 413 0.78 6.38 15.43
N LYS A 414 0.46 7.41 14.67
CA LYS A 414 -0.91 7.92 14.45
C LYS A 414 -1.23 7.90 12.96
N PRO A 415 -1.30 6.71 12.34
CA PRO A 415 -1.61 6.62 10.92
C PRO A 415 -3.03 7.09 10.66
N MET A 416 -3.26 7.63 9.48
CA MET A 416 -4.57 8.10 9.03
C MET A 416 -5.25 7.10 8.11
N PRO A 417 -6.57 6.86 8.29
CA PRO A 417 -7.40 7.36 9.39
C PRO A 417 -7.00 6.72 10.73
N PHE A 418 -7.25 7.41 11.83
CA PHE A 418 -6.99 6.87 13.17
C PHE A 418 -7.65 5.50 13.32
N GLY A 419 -7.01 4.58 14.06
CA GLY A 419 -7.41 3.18 14.13
C GLY A 419 -6.73 2.29 13.09
N SER A 420 -5.91 2.83 12.20
CA SER A 420 -5.14 2.04 11.23
C SER A 420 -3.88 1.48 11.91
N ARG A 421 -3.90 0.19 12.24
CA ARG A 421 -2.79 -0.50 12.93
C ARG A 421 -2.49 -1.85 12.30
N TYR A 422 -1.43 -2.48 12.76
CA TYR A 422 -1.16 -3.86 12.42
C TYR A 422 -2.12 -4.79 13.14
N GLY A 423 -3.14 -5.27 12.43
CA GLY A 423 -4.19 -6.11 13.00
C GLY A 423 -5.40 -6.21 12.08
N MET A 424 -6.52 -6.69 12.62
CA MET A 424 -7.81 -6.58 11.95
C MET A 424 -8.39 -5.21 12.27
N CYS A 425 -8.21 -4.26 11.37
CA CYS A 425 -8.77 -2.92 11.49
C CYS A 425 -10.09 -2.83 10.72
N LEU A 426 -11.07 -2.18 11.33
CA LEU A 426 -12.35 -1.84 10.71
C LEU A 426 -12.53 -0.33 10.71
N GLN A 427 -12.88 0.23 9.54
CA GLN A 427 -13.17 1.66 9.37
C GLN A 427 -14.50 1.83 8.66
N GLU A 428 -15.43 2.54 9.28
CA GLU A 428 -16.68 2.92 8.63
C GLU A 428 -16.45 4.05 7.64
N PHE A 429 -16.95 3.87 6.43
CA PHE A 429 -16.93 4.90 5.41
C PHE A 429 -18.28 5.01 4.70
N ARG A 430 -18.52 6.16 4.10
CA ARG A 430 -19.69 6.43 3.29
C ARG A 430 -19.29 6.87 1.88
N LEU A 431 -19.97 6.33 0.88
CA LEU A 431 -19.81 6.75 -0.52
C LEU A 431 -20.36 8.17 -0.71
N VAL A 432 -19.62 8.98 -1.44
CA VAL A 432 -19.94 10.37 -1.76
C VAL A 432 -20.50 10.46 -3.16
N THR A 433 -21.67 11.06 -3.32
CA THR A 433 -22.27 11.33 -4.63
C THR A 433 -21.88 12.73 -5.14
N PRO A 434 -21.84 12.94 -6.48
CA PRO A 434 -21.42 14.23 -7.04
C PRO A 434 -22.31 15.43 -6.67
N ASP A 435 -23.56 15.19 -6.33
CA ASP A 435 -24.55 16.21 -5.98
C ASP A 435 -24.57 16.56 -4.48
N GLU A 436 -23.83 15.82 -3.65
CA GLU A 436 -23.73 16.13 -2.23
C GLU A 436 -22.98 17.43 -1.98
N LYS A 437 -23.72 18.45 -1.53
CA LYS A 437 -23.13 19.70 -1.03
C LYS A 437 -22.41 19.43 0.28
N ARG A 438 -21.11 19.45 0.27
CA ARG A 438 -20.31 19.28 1.48
C ARG A 438 -19.90 20.63 2.03
N PRO A 439 -19.97 20.81 3.38
CA PRO A 439 -19.19 21.88 3.97
C PRO A 439 -17.75 21.60 3.56
N ALA A 440 -17.14 22.57 2.92
CA ALA A 440 -15.73 22.54 2.57
C ALA A 440 -14.90 22.57 3.85
N VAL A 441 -14.79 21.43 4.53
CA VAL A 441 -13.61 21.10 5.29
C VAL A 441 -12.62 20.54 4.26
N ALA A 442 -12.43 21.32 3.21
CA ALA A 442 -11.21 21.17 2.46
C ALA A 442 -10.09 21.38 3.48
N PRO A 443 -9.21 20.42 3.70
CA PRO A 443 -7.95 20.72 4.34
C PRO A 443 -7.37 21.93 3.63
N ALA A 444 -6.79 22.84 4.38
CA ALA A 444 -5.86 23.78 3.77
C ALA A 444 -4.99 22.93 2.85
N PRO A 445 -4.96 23.22 1.53
CA PRO A 445 -4.29 22.34 0.59
C PRO A 445 -2.86 22.14 1.11
N ASN A 446 -2.46 20.90 1.34
CA ASN A 446 -1.07 20.64 1.71
C ASN A 446 -0.21 21.00 0.49
N PRO A 447 0.51 22.13 0.50
CA PRO A 447 1.28 22.55 -0.65
C PRO A 447 2.37 21.53 -0.99
N LEU A 448 2.83 20.76 -0.02
CA LEU A 448 3.86 19.73 -0.22
C LEU A 448 3.34 18.56 -1.07
N LEU A 449 2.04 18.24 -0.99
CA LEU A 449 1.37 17.22 -1.83
C LEU A 449 0.80 17.79 -3.13
N SER A 450 0.93 19.08 -3.36
CA SER A 450 0.45 19.74 -4.58
C SER A 450 1.21 19.24 -5.81
N THR A 451 0.52 19.13 -6.95
CA THR A 451 1.16 18.89 -8.26
C THR A 451 2.13 20.02 -8.66
N GLN A 452 2.08 21.17 -7.98
CA GLN A 452 3.01 22.28 -8.12
C GLN A 452 4.33 22.03 -7.40
N ASN A 453 4.39 21.10 -6.43
CA ASN A 453 5.64 20.69 -5.82
C ASN A 453 6.46 19.85 -6.82
N LEU A 454 7.47 20.48 -7.39
CA LEU A 454 8.34 19.86 -8.40
C LEU A 454 9.33 18.86 -7.79
N ALA A 455 9.57 18.89 -6.47
CA ALA A 455 10.47 17.96 -5.81
C ALA A 455 10.02 16.50 -5.98
N GLN A 456 8.71 16.23 -5.93
CA GLN A 456 8.12 14.91 -6.14
C GLN A 456 8.35 14.33 -7.55
N LYS A 457 8.69 15.19 -8.53
CA LYS A 457 8.95 14.80 -9.92
C LYS A 457 10.45 14.70 -10.25
N ALA A 458 11.30 15.01 -9.26
CA ALA A 458 12.74 15.01 -9.45
C ALA A 458 13.34 13.60 -9.23
N ARG A 459 14.47 13.35 -9.88
CA ARG A 459 15.35 12.26 -9.48
C ARG A 459 16.18 12.72 -8.30
N VAL A 460 15.98 12.09 -7.16
CA VAL A 460 16.73 12.43 -5.94
C VAL A 460 18.09 11.77 -5.94
N ARG A 461 19.11 12.50 -5.52
CA ARG A 461 20.46 12.02 -5.24
C ARG A 461 20.93 12.60 -3.91
N THR A 462 21.57 11.78 -3.10
CA THR A 462 22.11 12.16 -1.80
C THR A 462 23.61 11.88 -1.75
N SER A 463 24.31 12.49 -0.81
CA SER A 463 25.70 12.15 -0.50
C SER A 463 25.82 10.70 -0.04
N SER A 464 24.93 10.31 0.87
CA SER A 464 24.72 8.94 1.35
C SER A 464 23.36 8.81 2.01
N ASP A 465 22.89 7.57 2.19
CA ASP A 465 21.67 7.25 2.94
C ASP A 465 22.01 6.38 4.15
N PHE A 466 21.55 6.76 5.32
CA PHE A 466 21.53 5.88 6.47
C PHE A 466 20.48 4.77 6.24
N PRO A 467 20.71 3.52 6.67
CA PRO A 467 19.77 2.43 6.42
C PRO A 467 18.34 2.78 6.82
N ASN A 468 17.42 2.72 5.86
CA ASN A 468 15.98 3.06 5.93
C ASN A 468 15.64 4.57 5.99
N TYR A 469 16.61 5.46 5.75
CA TYR A 469 16.43 6.91 5.70
C TYR A 469 16.79 7.45 4.32
N SER A 470 16.05 7.04 3.31
CA SER A 470 16.33 7.37 1.93
C SER A 470 16.01 8.82 1.59
N GLY A 471 16.77 9.41 0.67
CA GLY A 471 16.47 10.74 0.13
C GLY A 471 15.06 10.87 -0.47
N SER A 472 14.40 9.78 -0.82
CA SER A 472 12.99 9.79 -1.26
C SER A 472 12.00 10.17 -0.15
N GLY A 473 12.32 9.93 1.12
CA GLY A 473 11.51 10.35 2.26
C GLY A 473 11.49 11.86 2.45
N ALA A 474 12.50 12.58 1.95
CA ALA A 474 12.52 14.04 2.02
C ALA A 474 11.84 14.75 0.84
N VAL A 475 11.11 14.04 -0.02
CA VAL A 475 10.37 14.60 -1.17
C VAL A 475 8.98 14.01 -1.33
N ASP A 476 8.48 13.34 -0.32
CA ASP A 476 7.21 12.62 -0.37
C ASP A 476 5.99 13.50 0.00
N GLY A 477 6.24 14.73 0.46
CA GLY A 477 5.22 15.70 0.85
C GLY A 477 4.74 15.52 2.28
N VAL A 478 5.44 14.73 3.09
CA VAL A 478 5.11 14.44 4.48
C VAL A 478 6.19 14.99 5.40
N ILE A 479 5.77 15.68 6.45
CA ILE A 479 6.68 16.09 7.51
C ILE A 479 6.65 15.03 8.59
N GLY A 480 7.65 14.18 8.59
CA GLY A 480 7.82 13.07 9.51
C GLY A 480 9.30 12.77 9.76
N GLY A 481 9.59 11.74 10.54
CA GLY A 481 10.96 11.29 10.82
C GLY A 481 11.11 10.66 12.18
N TYR A 482 12.37 10.36 12.55
CA TYR A 482 12.71 9.80 13.86
C TYR A 482 12.25 10.74 15.02
N PRO A 483 11.68 10.21 16.11
CA PRO A 483 11.57 8.78 16.43
C PRO A 483 10.36 8.06 15.84
N ASN A 484 9.47 8.74 15.15
CA ASN A 484 8.18 8.20 14.74
C ASN A 484 8.26 7.46 13.39
N GLU A 485 8.41 8.16 12.26
CA GLU A 485 8.46 7.55 10.93
C GLU A 485 9.76 7.85 10.20
N ILE A 486 10.68 6.91 10.29
CA ILE A 486 12.02 7.07 9.73
C ILE A 486 12.07 7.08 8.20
N SER A 487 11.03 6.58 7.54
CA SER A 487 10.93 6.61 6.07
C SER A 487 10.51 7.96 5.51
N ASP A 488 9.95 8.85 6.35
CA ASP A 488 9.50 10.18 5.98
C ASP A 488 10.59 11.24 6.11
N GLU A 489 11.84 10.80 6.19
CA GLU A 489 12.99 11.70 6.22
C GLU A 489 14.20 11.08 5.53
N TRP A 490 15.07 11.93 5.05
CA TRP A 490 16.41 11.57 4.65
C TRP A 490 17.39 11.79 5.79
N ALA A 491 18.30 10.85 6.01
CA ALA A 491 19.47 11.02 6.87
C ALA A 491 20.73 10.50 6.18
N ALA A 492 21.76 11.31 6.13
CA ALA A 492 23.06 10.91 5.60
C ALA A 492 23.77 9.97 6.58
N LYS A 493 24.49 8.98 6.06
CA LYS A 493 25.17 7.98 6.85
C LYS A 493 26.52 8.53 7.38
N ASP A 494 26.61 8.71 8.69
CA ASP A 494 27.84 9.15 9.38
C ASP A 494 28.39 10.49 8.86
N GLU A 495 27.53 11.32 8.24
CA GLU A 495 27.89 12.64 7.71
C GLU A 495 27.27 13.77 8.54
N THR A 496 27.96 14.91 8.54
CA THR A 496 27.53 16.17 9.15
C THR A 496 27.61 17.30 8.14
N CYS A 497 28.73 18.03 8.10
CA CYS A 497 29.01 19.02 7.07
C CYS A 497 29.29 18.30 5.73
N THR A 498 28.93 18.96 4.63
CA THR A 498 29.04 18.45 3.26
C THR A 498 28.02 17.38 2.84
N ALA A 499 27.18 16.89 3.76
CA ALA A 499 26.02 16.08 3.38
C ALA A 499 25.11 16.88 2.44
N PHE A 500 24.62 16.24 1.37
CA PHE A 500 23.76 16.93 0.41
C PHE A 500 22.59 16.06 -0.07
N ILE A 501 21.51 16.74 -0.44
CA ILE A 501 20.41 16.23 -1.24
C ILE A 501 20.26 17.05 -2.51
N ARG A 502 20.15 16.39 -3.67
CA ARG A 502 20.05 17.04 -4.97
C ARG A 502 18.84 16.48 -5.74
N LEU A 503 18.10 17.40 -6.33
CA LEU A 503 16.92 17.14 -7.14
C LEU A 503 17.23 17.46 -8.61
N ASP A 504 17.23 16.44 -9.48
CA ASP A 504 17.49 16.57 -10.91
C ASP A 504 16.20 16.33 -11.71
N TRP A 505 15.92 17.18 -12.69
CA TRP A 505 14.78 17.04 -13.60
C TRP A 505 15.25 16.70 -15.03
N GLU A 506 14.50 15.86 -15.72
CA GLU A 506 14.77 15.52 -17.13
C GLU A 506 14.71 16.77 -18.04
N LYS A 507 13.76 17.67 -17.77
CA LYS A 507 13.60 18.95 -18.46
C LYS A 507 13.83 20.10 -17.49
N PRO A 508 14.40 21.24 -17.96
CA PRO A 508 14.52 22.42 -17.12
C PRO A 508 13.17 22.82 -16.51
N GLN A 509 13.17 23.20 -15.24
CA GLN A 509 11.99 23.66 -14.52
C GLN A 509 12.16 25.13 -14.15
N THR A 510 11.09 25.92 -14.28
CA THR A 510 11.07 27.29 -13.77
C THR A 510 10.56 27.24 -12.34
N ILE A 511 11.41 27.64 -11.39
CA ILE A 511 11.14 27.60 -9.95
C ILE A 511 11.23 29.01 -9.37
N ARG A 512 10.53 29.27 -8.26
CA ARG A 512 10.50 30.54 -7.54
C ARG A 512 10.61 30.39 -6.03
N SER A 513 10.57 29.16 -5.52
CA SER A 513 10.69 28.92 -4.09
C SER A 513 11.27 27.52 -3.82
N VAL A 514 12.05 27.41 -2.74
CA VAL A 514 12.50 26.16 -2.14
C VAL A 514 12.16 26.19 -0.66
N TRP A 515 11.51 25.17 -0.16
CA TRP A 515 11.17 25.02 1.25
C TRP A 515 11.99 23.88 1.85
N LEU A 516 12.52 24.09 3.05
CA LEU A 516 13.32 23.13 3.79
C LEU A 516 12.72 22.92 5.18
N PHE A 517 12.55 21.65 5.56
CA PHE A 517 12.16 21.24 6.90
C PHE A 517 13.25 20.36 7.51
N ASP A 518 13.75 20.73 8.70
CA ASP A 518 14.73 19.92 9.42
C ASP A 518 14.12 18.62 9.91
N ARG A 519 14.94 17.68 10.35
CA ARG A 519 14.50 16.41 10.92
C ARG A 519 13.81 16.64 12.27
N PRO A 520 12.73 15.87 12.60
CA PRO A 520 11.98 16.04 13.86
C PRO A 520 12.65 15.38 15.08
N ASN A 521 13.96 15.50 15.23
CA ASN A 521 14.72 14.92 16.34
C ASN A 521 15.53 15.98 17.10
N ASP A 522 15.79 15.72 18.37
CA ASP A 522 16.53 16.64 19.25
C ASP A 522 18.05 16.46 19.17
N ILE A 523 18.53 15.56 18.31
CA ILE A 523 19.95 15.13 18.28
C ILE A 523 20.76 15.98 17.30
N VAL A 524 20.20 16.18 16.10
CA VAL A 524 20.89 16.86 14.99
C VAL A 524 20.06 18.04 14.52
N ARG A 525 20.70 19.21 14.49
CA ARG A 525 20.09 20.43 14.01
C ARG A 525 20.99 21.10 12.97
N ILE A 526 20.41 21.51 11.87
CA ILE A 526 21.11 22.27 10.82
C ILE A 526 21.24 23.73 11.25
N GLU A 527 22.48 24.17 11.52
CA GLU A 527 22.78 25.56 11.88
C GLU A 527 23.11 26.44 10.66
N ASP A 528 23.49 25.82 9.55
CA ASP A 528 23.73 26.52 8.29
C ASP A 528 23.76 25.55 7.11
N GLY A 529 23.41 26.04 5.93
CA GLY A 529 23.46 25.30 4.69
C GLY A 529 23.45 26.19 3.46
N LEU A 530 23.60 25.58 2.30
CA LEU A 530 23.69 26.25 1.01
C LEU A 530 22.76 25.59 -0.01
N LEU A 531 21.84 26.35 -0.57
CA LEU A 531 21.14 25.97 -1.78
C LEU A 531 21.99 26.39 -3.00
N VAL A 532 22.24 25.42 -3.87
CA VAL A 532 23.00 25.60 -5.12
C VAL A 532 22.10 25.25 -6.29
N PHE A 533 22.06 26.09 -7.30
CA PHE A 533 21.23 25.93 -8.48
C PHE A 533 22.07 25.66 -9.73
N SER A 534 21.50 25.01 -10.72
CA SER A 534 22.21 24.67 -11.97
C SER A 534 22.60 25.87 -12.83
N ASP A 535 22.08 27.05 -12.54
CA ASP A 535 22.45 28.31 -13.16
C ASP A 535 23.68 28.98 -12.50
N GLY A 536 24.27 28.32 -11.50
CA GLY A 536 25.44 28.79 -10.75
C GLY A 536 25.11 29.73 -9.58
N THR A 537 23.84 30.08 -9.38
CA THR A 537 23.44 30.92 -8.24
C THR A 537 23.36 30.10 -6.95
N THR A 538 23.50 30.77 -5.81
CA THR A 538 23.45 30.14 -4.48
C THR A 538 22.61 30.98 -3.51
N ILE A 539 22.05 30.32 -2.49
CA ILE A 539 21.34 30.96 -1.38
C ILE A 539 21.83 30.33 -0.07
N ARG A 540 22.36 31.14 0.82
CA ARG A 540 22.72 30.69 2.17
C ARG A 540 21.44 30.57 3.02
N THR A 541 21.25 29.44 3.69
CA THR A 541 19.99 29.17 4.38
C THR A 541 19.95 29.71 5.80
N GLY A 542 21.11 29.80 6.48
CA GLY A 542 21.16 29.97 7.91
C GLY A 542 20.57 28.76 8.62
N ALA A 543 20.33 28.89 9.92
CA ALA A 543 19.77 27.83 10.72
C ALA A 543 18.34 27.47 10.31
N LEU A 544 18.04 26.18 10.22
CA LEU A 544 16.67 25.69 10.11
C LEU A 544 16.03 25.64 11.51
N PRO A 545 14.69 25.76 11.62
CA PRO A 545 14.00 25.57 12.89
C PRO A 545 14.24 24.16 13.43
N ASP A 546 14.51 24.06 14.72
CA ASP A 546 14.69 22.79 15.46
C ASP A 546 13.33 22.16 15.83
N ASP A 547 12.41 22.20 14.91
CA ASP A 547 11.05 21.68 15.04
C ASP A 547 10.54 21.44 13.63
N ALA A 548 10.42 20.18 13.22
CA ALA A 548 9.91 19.84 11.90
C ALA A 548 8.48 20.35 11.60
N LYS A 549 7.75 20.86 12.62
CA LYS A 549 6.48 21.56 12.42
C LYS A 549 6.65 22.92 11.76
N LYS A 550 7.87 23.44 11.69
CA LYS A 550 8.22 24.68 11.03
C LYS A 550 9.38 24.46 10.06
N GLY A 551 9.22 24.95 8.87
CA GLY A 551 10.28 25.00 7.86
C GLY A 551 10.64 26.41 7.48
N VAL A 552 11.55 26.52 6.52
CA VAL A 552 11.96 27.81 5.92
C VAL A 552 11.69 27.74 4.42
N ALA A 553 10.93 28.73 3.94
CA ALA A 553 10.78 29.01 2.51
C ALA A 553 11.78 30.09 2.08
N PHE A 554 12.48 29.83 0.99
CA PHE A 554 13.32 30.75 0.28
C PHE A 554 12.60 31.12 -1.01
N GLU A 555 12.09 32.37 -1.10
CA GLU A 555 11.37 32.87 -2.25
C GLU A 555 12.31 33.81 -3.04
N PHE A 556 12.34 33.66 -4.36
CA PHE A 556 13.24 34.39 -5.25
C PHE A 556 12.56 34.63 -6.60
N PRO A 557 13.06 35.59 -7.42
CA PRO A 557 12.58 35.80 -8.78
C PRO A 557 12.62 34.50 -9.58
N PRO A 558 11.61 34.20 -10.41
CA PRO A 558 11.56 32.96 -11.18
C PRO A 558 12.86 32.71 -11.94
N LYS A 559 13.42 31.54 -11.84
CA LYS A 559 14.61 31.09 -12.55
C LYS A 559 14.42 29.67 -13.12
N THR A 560 15.03 29.42 -14.28
CA THR A 560 14.95 28.12 -14.94
C THR A 560 16.19 27.32 -14.65
N VAL A 561 16.01 26.15 -14.01
CA VAL A 561 17.10 25.29 -13.55
C VAL A 561 16.87 23.83 -13.97
N ARG A 562 17.95 23.06 -14.10
CA ARG A 562 17.90 21.61 -14.33
C ARG A 562 18.00 20.82 -13.04
N TRP A 563 18.54 21.42 -12.01
CA TRP A 563 18.65 20.81 -10.69
C TRP A 563 18.79 21.88 -9.61
N VAL A 564 18.43 21.51 -8.40
CA VAL A 564 18.75 22.21 -7.15
C VAL A 564 19.41 21.24 -6.19
N MET A 565 20.37 21.71 -5.41
CA MET A 565 21.06 20.94 -4.39
C MET A 565 21.07 21.73 -3.08
N PHE A 566 20.68 21.09 -1.99
CA PHE A 566 20.90 21.60 -0.66
C PHE A 566 22.10 20.88 -0.05
N THR A 567 23.06 21.63 0.48
CA THR A 567 24.26 21.11 1.16
C THR A 567 24.29 21.65 2.59
N VAL A 568 24.53 20.78 3.55
CA VAL A 568 24.71 21.16 4.95
C VAL A 568 26.12 21.69 5.16
N GLU A 569 26.24 22.87 5.74
CA GLU A 569 27.54 23.50 6.02
C GLU A 569 27.89 23.53 7.50
N LYS A 570 26.86 23.52 8.37
CA LYS A 570 27.07 23.53 9.81
C LYS A 570 25.94 22.82 10.54
N VAL A 571 26.29 22.02 11.55
CA VAL A 571 25.37 21.37 12.47
C VAL A 571 25.74 21.69 13.93
N ASN A 572 24.81 21.46 14.85
CA ASN A 572 25.05 21.56 16.28
C ASN A 572 26.17 20.62 16.74
N LYS A 573 26.82 20.96 17.85
CA LYS A 573 27.91 20.14 18.41
C LYS A 573 27.41 18.75 18.79
N GLY A 574 28.08 17.72 18.27
CA GLY A 574 27.76 16.30 18.55
C GLY A 574 26.69 15.71 17.60
N GLY A 575 26.17 16.49 16.66
CA GLY A 575 25.26 15.97 15.64
C GLY A 575 25.95 14.97 14.70
N CYS A 576 25.22 13.94 14.30
CA CYS A 576 25.60 12.96 13.26
C CYS A 576 24.34 12.55 12.48
N HIS A 577 24.51 11.96 11.29
CA HIS A 577 23.40 11.56 10.44
C HIS A 577 22.45 12.73 10.11
N VAL A 578 23.01 13.85 9.68
CA VAL A 578 22.25 15.03 9.27
C VAL A 578 21.35 14.73 8.05
N GLY A 579 20.26 15.44 7.92
CA GLY A 579 19.32 15.25 6.81
C GLY A 579 18.15 16.22 6.84
N LEU A 580 17.10 15.92 6.12
CA LEU A 580 15.87 16.72 6.05
C LEU A 580 14.63 15.83 6.22
N SER A 581 13.62 16.36 6.88
CA SER A 581 12.27 15.80 6.84
C SER A 581 11.64 16.05 5.46
N GLU A 582 11.79 17.25 4.90
CA GLU A 582 11.22 17.53 3.58
C GLU A 582 11.99 18.65 2.87
N ILE A 583 12.12 18.52 1.56
CA ILE A 583 12.48 19.59 0.62
C ILE A 583 11.41 19.71 -0.45
N ALA A 584 10.77 20.88 -0.56
CA ALA A 584 9.80 21.15 -1.60
C ALA A 584 10.28 22.27 -2.54
N VAL A 585 9.86 22.21 -3.80
CA VAL A 585 10.27 23.17 -4.85
C VAL A 585 9.06 23.62 -5.65
N PHE A 586 8.85 24.93 -5.77
CA PHE A 586 7.71 25.55 -6.45
C PHE A 586 8.12 26.57 -7.52
#